data_06c7c9a53c01ff012abec4ecc9b9b2af
#
_entry.id   06c7c9a53c01ff012abec4ecc9b9b2af
#
_cell.length_a   1.000
_cell.length_b   1.000
_cell.length_c   1.000
_cell.angle_alpha   90.00
_cell.angle_beta   90.00
_cell.angle_gamma   90.00
#
_symmetry.space_group_name_H-M   'P 1'
#
loop_
_entity.id
_entity.type
_entity.pdbx_description
1 polymer ?
#
loop_
_entity_poly.entity_id
_entity_poly.type
_entity_poly.pdbx_seq_one_letter_code
_entity_poly.pdbx_strand_id
1 'polypeptide(L)'
;MQSLQPFHTFNIPANAHEIIEATSIEQIQQAWQKAQAENLPVLFLGQGSNMLFLDDFQGVVIVNRLSGIQHTEDSDYHYLHVNGGENWHQLVEWSLSQGIDGLENLALIPGCAGSAPIQNIGAYGVEFKDVCD
;
A
#
# COMPACT_ATOMS: atom_id res chain seq x y z
N MET A 1 10.23 21.10 4.16
CA MET A 1 10.58 19.90 3.36
C MET A 1 10.99 18.77 4.28
N GLN A 2 10.49 17.57 4.03
CA GLN A 2 10.76 16.35 4.79
C GLN A 2 11.36 15.30 3.86
N SER A 3 12.33 14.50 4.35
CA SER A 3 13.02 13.51 3.51
C SER A 3 12.13 12.34 3.15
N LEU A 4 12.04 12.03 1.85
CA LEU A 4 11.37 10.86 1.30
C LEU A 4 12.26 9.62 1.29
N GLN A 5 13.56 9.78 1.48
CA GLN A 5 14.53 8.69 1.38
C GLN A 5 14.19 7.45 2.19
N PRO A 6 13.64 7.54 3.43
CA PRO A 6 13.24 6.36 4.21
C PRO A 6 11.98 5.67 3.69
N PHE A 7 11.24 6.30 2.77
CA PHE A 7 9.90 5.87 2.35
C PHE A 7 9.85 5.20 0.98
N HIS A 8 11.01 4.98 0.34
CA HIS A 8 11.08 4.25 -0.93
C HIS A 8 12.35 3.41 -1.04
N THR A 9 12.27 2.32 -1.83
CA THR A 9 13.32 1.30 -1.88
C THR A 9 14.55 1.70 -2.69
N PHE A 10 14.46 2.68 -3.58
CA PHE A 10 15.62 3.22 -4.31
C PHE A 10 16.58 3.99 -3.41
N ASN A 11 16.10 4.45 -2.25
CA ASN A 11 16.90 5.15 -1.24
C ASN A 11 17.67 6.37 -1.78
N ILE A 12 17.16 6.99 -2.83
CA ILE A 12 17.71 8.21 -3.43
C ILE A 12 17.25 9.41 -2.63
N PRO A 13 18.13 10.39 -2.35
CA PRO A 13 17.72 11.61 -1.67
C PRO A 13 16.66 12.38 -2.47
N ALA A 14 15.51 12.57 -1.87
CA ALA A 14 14.43 13.41 -2.34
C ALA A 14 13.63 13.89 -1.12
N ASN A 15 12.92 15.01 -1.25
CA ASN A 15 12.10 15.56 -0.18
C ASN A 15 10.66 15.75 -0.65
N ALA A 16 9.73 15.82 0.30
CA ALA A 16 8.38 16.32 0.07
C ALA A 16 8.14 17.59 0.87
N HIS A 17 7.15 18.37 0.46
CA HIS A 17 6.71 19.53 1.26
C HIS A 17 6.29 19.06 2.65
N GLU A 18 5.45 18.01 2.71
CA GLU A 18 5.01 17.39 3.96
C GLU A 18 4.83 15.87 3.74
N ILE A 19 5.11 15.06 4.77
CA ILE A 19 4.87 13.61 4.76
C ILE A 19 3.99 13.28 5.96
N ILE A 20 2.90 12.56 5.74
CA ILE A 20 1.95 12.14 6.77
C ILE A 20 1.83 10.62 6.71
N GLU A 21 2.26 9.94 7.77
CA GLU A 21 1.99 8.51 7.95
C GLU A 21 0.61 8.33 8.59
N ALA A 22 -0.36 7.90 7.79
CA ALA A 22 -1.74 7.80 8.21
C ALA A 22 -2.09 6.38 8.65
N THR A 23 -2.50 6.25 9.90
CA THR A 23 -2.93 4.98 10.53
C THR A 23 -4.44 4.86 10.67
N SER A 24 -5.20 5.89 10.27
CA SER A 24 -6.66 5.88 10.23
C SER A 24 -7.20 6.57 8.98
N ILE A 25 -8.44 6.25 8.62
CA ILE A 25 -9.15 6.88 7.48
C ILE A 25 -9.31 8.38 7.74
N GLU A 26 -9.60 8.77 8.97
CA GLU A 26 -9.76 10.17 9.36
C GLU A 26 -8.47 10.97 9.13
N GLN A 27 -7.31 10.39 9.43
CA GLN A 27 -6.02 11.04 9.16
C GLN A 27 -5.78 11.22 7.66
N ILE A 28 -6.14 10.23 6.83
CA ILE A 28 -6.07 10.34 5.37
C ILE A 28 -6.97 11.49 4.88
N GLN A 29 -8.21 11.52 5.34
CA GLN A 29 -9.17 12.55 4.95
C GLN A 29 -8.71 13.95 5.36
N GLN A 30 -8.23 14.11 6.58
CA GLN A 30 -7.71 15.38 7.09
C GLN A 30 -6.49 15.87 6.31
N ALA A 31 -5.54 14.95 6.04
CA ALA A 31 -4.35 15.26 5.26
C ALA A 31 -4.71 15.70 3.83
N TRP A 32 -5.63 15.00 3.20
CA TRP A 32 -6.10 15.32 1.86
C TRP A 32 -6.83 16.67 1.83
N GLN A 33 -7.74 16.93 2.78
CA GLN A 33 -8.48 18.18 2.87
C GLN A 33 -7.55 19.38 3.10
N LYS A 34 -6.54 19.23 3.97
CA LYS A 34 -5.52 20.25 4.21
C LYS A 34 -4.76 20.56 2.91
N ALA A 35 -4.27 19.55 2.23
CA ALA A 35 -3.54 19.72 0.98
C ALA A 35 -4.40 20.44 -0.09
N GLN A 36 -5.69 20.10 -0.20
CA GLN A 36 -6.61 20.76 -1.11
C GLN A 36 -6.80 22.25 -0.73
N ALA A 37 -6.95 22.57 0.54
CA ALA A 37 -7.09 23.96 1.01
C ALA A 37 -5.84 24.81 0.71
N GLU A 38 -4.67 24.18 0.70
CA GLU A 38 -3.38 24.82 0.40
C GLU A 38 -3.00 24.75 -1.10
N ASN A 39 -3.88 24.17 -1.94
CA ASN A 39 -3.61 23.90 -3.36
C ASN A 39 -2.33 23.08 -3.61
N LEU A 40 -2.01 22.17 -2.72
CA LEU A 40 -0.87 21.27 -2.85
C LEU A 40 -1.26 19.95 -3.52
N PRO A 41 -0.44 19.42 -4.43
CA PRO A 41 -0.65 18.07 -4.96
C PRO A 41 -0.49 17.02 -3.87
N VAL A 42 -1.25 15.93 -4.00
CA VAL A 42 -1.20 14.79 -3.06
C VAL A 42 -0.68 13.56 -3.78
N LEU A 43 0.23 12.85 -3.13
CA LEU A 43 0.72 11.55 -3.53
C LEU A 43 0.42 10.54 -2.43
N PHE A 44 -0.32 9.48 -2.76
CA PHE A 44 -0.48 8.32 -1.88
C PHE A 44 0.69 7.36 -2.06
N LEU A 45 1.30 6.95 -0.97
CA LEU A 45 2.45 6.06 -0.96
C LEU A 45 2.16 4.85 -0.06
N GLY A 46 2.47 3.66 -0.55
CA GLY A 46 2.53 2.44 0.26
C GLY A 46 3.93 2.26 0.87
N GLN A 47 4.63 1.22 0.43
CA GLN A 47 6.03 0.97 0.85
C GLN A 47 7.05 1.67 -0.06
N GLY A 48 6.62 2.37 -1.10
CA GLY A 48 7.51 3.02 -2.05
C GLY A 48 8.40 2.04 -2.84
N SER A 49 7.96 0.79 -2.98
CA SER A 49 8.75 -0.27 -3.62
C SER A 49 8.79 -0.16 -5.15
N ASN A 50 7.92 0.67 -5.73
CA ASN A 50 7.87 0.92 -7.17
C ASN A 50 7.77 2.42 -7.48
N MET A 51 8.45 3.24 -6.69
CA MET A 51 8.45 4.70 -6.82
C MET A 51 9.87 5.21 -6.95
N LEU A 52 10.14 5.97 -8.01
CA LEU A 52 11.38 6.69 -8.24
C LEU A 52 11.11 8.20 -8.21
N PHE A 53 11.68 8.88 -7.23
CA PHE A 53 11.63 10.34 -7.16
C PHE A 53 12.84 10.92 -7.90
N LEU A 54 12.58 11.62 -9.01
CA LEU A 54 13.61 12.27 -9.81
C LEU A 54 13.98 13.65 -9.25
N ASP A 55 13.04 14.28 -8.56
CA ASP A 55 13.17 15.60 -7.92
C ASP A 55 12.38 15.62 -6.62
N ASP A 56 12.51 16.69 -5.85
CA ASP A 56 11.70 16.96 -4.66
C ASP A 56 10.21 17.11 -5.05
N PHE A 57 9.33 16.48 -4.29
CA PHE A 57 7.89 16.57 -4.50
C PHE A 57 7.31 17.79 -3.76
N GLN A 58 6.84 18.76 -4.52
CA GLN A 58 6.27 20.00 -3.98
C GLN A 58 4.80 19.82 -3.54
N GLY A 59 4.55 18.81 -2.72
CA GLY A 59 3.22 18.43 -2.28
C GLY A 59 3.22 17.60 -0.99
N VAL A 60 2.04 17.11 -0.65
CA VAL A 60 1.82 16.27 0.53
C VAL A 60 1.89 14.79 0.13
N VAL A 61 2.76 14.03 0.78
CA VAL A 61 2.82 12.58 0.64
C VAL A 61 2.07 11.94 1.81
N ILE A 62 1.03 11.18 1.50
CA ILE A 62 0.26 10.41 2.47
C ILE A 62 0.74 8.96 2.41
N VAL A 63 1.48 8.53 3.41
CA VAL A 63 1.95 7.15 3.53
C VAL A 63 0.85 6.33 4.20
N ASN A 64 0.32 5.36 3.47
CA ASN A 64 -0.76 4.51 3.98
C ASN A 64 -0.20 3.47 4.96
N ARG A 65 -0.60 3.58 6.23
CA ARG A 65 -0.29 2.65 7.32
C ARG A 65 -1.54 2.00 7.92
N LEU A 66 -2.65 2.04 7.18
CA LEU A 66 -3.87 1.36 7.63
C LEU A 66 -3.62 -0.14 7.76
N SER A 67 -3.82 -0.69 8.94
CA SER A 67 -3.65 -2.11 9.23
C SER A 67 -4.98 -2.77 9.58
N GLY A 68 -5.05 -4.07 9.38
CA GLY A 68 -6.19 -4.91 9.73
C GLY A 68 -6.62 -5.80 8.57
N ILE A 69 -6.97 -7.03 8.92
CA ILE A 69 -7.50 -8.06 8.02
C ILE A 69 -8.79 -8.57 8.64
N GLN A 70 -9.88 -8.53 7.88
CA GLN A 70 -11.14 -9.18 8.23
C GLN A 70 -11.32 -10.37 7.30
N HIS A 71 -11.70 -11.50 7.88
CA HIS A 71 -11.91 -12.74 7.16
C HIS A 71 -13.36 -13.22 7.33
N THR A 72 -13.99 -13.53 6.23
CA THR A 72 -15.28 -14.24 6.15
C THR A 72 -15.17 -15.36 5.14
N GLU A 73 -16.05 -16.35 5.22
CA GLU A 73 -16.06 -17.49 4.31
C GLU A 73 -17.47 -17.96 4.01
N ASP A 74 -17.64 -18.58 2.87
CA ASP A 74 -18.82 -19.35 2.51
C ASP A 74 -18.43 -20.81 2.14
N SER A 75 -19.29 -21.52 1.41
CA SER A 75 -19.01 -22.90 0.99
C SER A 75 -17.88 -23.03 -0.02
N ASP A 76 -17.58 -21.97 -0.76
CA ASP A 76 -16.73 -22.03 -1.95
C ASP A 76 -15.49 -21.13 -1.83
N TYR A 77 -15.57 -20.04 -1.03
CA TYR A 77 -14.53 -19.01 -0.99
C TYR A 77 -14.23 -18.49 0.43
N HIS A 78 -12.99 -18.08 0.61
CA HIS A 78 -12.56 -17.21 1.70
C HIS A 78 -12.49 -15.78 1.19
N TYR A 79 -13.09 -14.84 1.91
CA TYR A 79 -13.07 -13.42 1.59
C TYR A 79 -12.21 -12.67 2.61
N LEU A 80 -11.21 -11.96 2.11
CA LEU A 80 -10.30 -11.16 2.93
C LEU A 80 -10.52 -9.68 2.63
N HIS A 81 -11.03 -8.93 3.61
CA HIS A 81 -11.03 -7.48 3.56
C HIS A 81 -9.74 -6.98 4.23
N VAL A 82 -8.83 -6.47 3.42
CA VAL A 82 -7.46 -6.11 3.85
C VAL A 82 -7.27 -4.62 3.78
N ASN A 83 -6.90 -3.99 4.89
CA ASN A 83 -6.56 -2.58 4.89
C ASN A 83 -5.29 -2.31 4.07
N GLY A 84 -5.29 -1.19 3.35
CA GLY A 84 -4.31 -0.93 2.29
C GLY A 84 -2.86 -0.78 2.74
N GLY A 85 -2.62 -0.54 4.02
CA GLY A 85 -1.27 -0.45 4.60
C GLY A 85 -0.65 -1.78 4.99
N GLU A 86 -1.42 -2.90 4.95
CA GLU A 86 -0.87 -4.22 5.26
C GLU A 86 0.25 -4.60 4.30
N ASN A 87 1.35 -5.14 4.84
CA ASN A 87 2.45 -5.66 4.02
C ASN A 87 1.96 -6.85 3.20
N TRP A 88 2.19 -6.81 1.88
CA TRP A 88 1.68 -7.85 0.98
C TRP A 88 2.23 -9.25 1.31
N HIS A 89 3.54 -9.38 1.50
CA HIS A 89 4.13 -10.69 1.81
C HIS A 89 3.64 -11.24 3.16
N GLN A 90 3.53 -10.38 4.17
CA GLN A 90 2.99 -10.78 5.47
C GLN A 90 1.51 -11.19 5.37
N LEU A 91 0.72 -10.57 4.48
CA LEU A 91 -0.64 -11.02 4.19
C LEU A 91 -0.64 -12.45 3.61
N VAL A 92 0.27 -12.75 2.66
CA VAL A 92 0.40 -14.10 2.10
C VAL A 92 0.77 -15.11 3.18
N GLU A 93 1.75 -14.82 4.02
CA GLU A 93 2.13 -15.70 5.14
C GLU A 93 0.98 -15.89 6.13
N TRP A 94 0.26 -14.82 6.44
CA TRP A 94 -0.91 -14.87 7.32
C TRP A 94 -2.00 -15.76 6.71
N SER A 95 -2.35 -15.61 5.44
CA SER A 95 -3.37 -16.43 4.78
C SER A 95 -3.03 -17.92 4.85
N LEU A 96 -1.78 -18.28 4.56
CA LEU A 96 -1.31 -19.67 4.65
C LEU A 96 -1.38 -20.18 6.10
N SER A 97 -1.06 -19.36 7.08
CA SER A 97 -1.17 -19.74 8.50
C SER A 97 -2.60 -20.02 8.94
N GLN A 98 -3.59 -19.44 8.25
CA GLN A 98 -5.02 -19.69 8.46
C GLN A 98 -5.55 -20.87 7.61
N GLY A 99 -4.70 -21.51 6.81
CA GLY A 99 -5.11 -22.56 5.89
C GLY A 99 -5.85 -22.05 4.65
N ILE A 100 -5.63 -20.78 4.29
CA ILE A 100 -6.25 -20.12 3.12
C ILE A 100 -5.23 -20.11 1.99
N ASP A 101 -5.49 -20.88 0.96
CA ASP A 101 -4.66 -20.98 -0.24
C ASP A 101 -5.09 -19.96 -1.30
N GLY A 102 -4.23 -19.73 -2.31
CA GLY A 102 -4.50 -18.90 -3.49
C GLY A 102 -3.58 -17.70 -3.65
N LEU A 103 -2.91 -17.24 -2.59
CA LEU A 103 -1.97 -16.12 -2.64
C LEU A 103 -0.50 -16.57 -2.69
N GLU A 104 -0.20 -17.83 -2.54
CA GLU A 104 1.17 -18.35 -2.34
C GLU A 104 2.13 -18.01 -3.49
N ASN A 105 1.66 -18.00 -4.74
CA ASN A 105 2.49 -17.64 -5.90
C ASN A 105 2.88 -16.14 -5.91
N LEU A 106 2.18 -15.32 -5.16
CA LEU A 106 2.41 -13.89 -5.04
C LEU A 106 3.27 -13.51 -3.81
N ALA A 107 3.81 -14.51 -3.13
CA ALA A 107 4.73 -14.31 -2.01
C ALA A 107 5.98 -13.55 -2.44
N LEU A 108 6.62 -12.83 -1.50
CA LEU A 108 7.86 -12.07 -1.68
C LEU A 108 7.76 -10.87 -2.64
N ILE A 109 6.60 -10.59 -3.22
CA ILE A 109 6.42 -9.37 -4.00
C ILE A 109 6.41 -8.17 -3.03
N PRO A 110 7.28 -7.17 -3.24
CA PRO A 110 7.34 -5.99 -2.36
C PRO A 110 6.07 -5.14 -2.49
N GLY A 111 5.73 -4.44 -1.42
CA GLY A 111 4.62 -3.50 -1.41
C GLY A 111 3.58 -3.81 -0.34
N CYS A 112 2.46 -3.13 -0.41
CA CYS A 112 1.34 -3.31 0.51
C CYS A 112 0.05 -3.67 -0.24
N ALA A 113 -0.96 -4.14 0.47
CA ALA A 113 -2.23 -4.57 -0.10
C ALA A 113 -2.89 -3.47 -0.96
N GLY A 114 -2.88 -2.22 -0.50
CA GLY A 114 -3.47 -1.11 -1.24
C GLY A 114 -2.71 -0.71 -2.51
N SER A 115 -1.43 -1.05 -2.63
CA SER A 115 -0.63 -0.80 -3.84
C SER A 115 -0.64 -1.98 -4.82
N ALA A 116 -1.00 -3.17 -4.38
CA ALA A 116 -0.98 -4.38 -5.20
C ALA A 116 -1.83 -4.26 -6.49
N PRO A 117 -3.05 -3.70 -6.46
CA PRO A 117 -3.87 -3.55 -7.67
C PRO A 117 -3.35 -2.51 -8.65
N ILE A 118 -2.57 -1.52 -8.20
CA ILE A 118 -2.08 -0.39 -9.02
C ILE A 118 -1.33 -0.90 -10.25
N GLN A 119 -0.50 -1.91 -10.09
CA GLN A 119 0.31 -2.53 -11.14
C GLN A 119 -0.09 -3.98 -11.41
N ASN A 120 -1.24 -4.43 -10.85
CA ASN A 120 -1.72 -5.81 -11.00
C ASN A 120 -0.58 -6.80 -10.75
N ILE A 121 -0.01 -6.78 -9.54
CA ILE A 121 1.13 -7.64 -9.19
C ILE A 121 0.89 -9.08 -9.64
N GLY A 122 1.93 -9.74 -10.13
CA GLY A 122 1.82 -11.08 -10.67
C GLY A 122 3.13 -11.84 -10.61
N ALA A 123 3.04 -13.15 -10.45
CA ALA A 123 4.14 -14.07 -10.50
C ALA A 123 3.64 -15.51 -10.74
N TYR A 124 4.45 -16.30 -11.42
CA TYR A 124 4.17 -17.74 -11.65
C TYR A 124 2.78 -18.00 -12.26
N GLY A 125 2.32 -17.12 -13.15
CA GLY A 125 1.05 -17.29 -13.85
C GLY A 125 -0.19 -16.83 -13.09
N VAL A 126 -0.06 -16.28 -11.88
CA VAL A 126 -1.13 -15.69 -11.08
C VAL A 126 -0.95 -14.18 -11.05
N GLU A 127 -2.02 -13.44 -11.22
CA GLU A 127 -2.07 -11.98 -11.13
C GLU A 127 -3.05 -11.55 -10.03
N PHE A 128 -2.90 -10.34 -9.51
CA PHE A 128 -3.78 -9.80 -8.46
C PHE A 128 -5.26 -9.85 -8.87
N LYS A 129 -5.57 -9.53 -10.13
CA LYS A 129 -6.95 -9.56 -10.67
C LYS A 129 -7.61 -10.94 -10.58
N ASP A 130 -6.82 -12.02 -10.50
CA ASP A 130 -7.34 -13.40 -10.44
C ASP A 130 -7.85 -13.74 -9.03
N VAL A 131 -7.45 -12.97 -8.02
CA VAL A 131 -7.77 -13.17 -6.60
C VAL A 131 -8.52 -12.00 -5.97
N CYS A 132 -8.79 -10.96 -6.76
CA CYS A 132 -9.49 -9.75 -6.34
C CYS A 132 -10.97 -9.84 -6.74
N ASP A 133 -11.87 -9.50 -5.80
CA ASP A 133 -13.31 -9.38 -6.02
C ASP A 133 -13.70 -7.90 -6.25
#